data_97ee3abb6cdb9d4a76d5699d6581f413
#
_entry.id   97ee3abb6cdb9d4a76d5699d6581f413
#
_cell.length_a   1.000
_cell.length_b   1.000
_cell.length_c   1.000
_cell.angle_alpha   90.00
_cell.angle_beta   90.00
_cell.angle_gamma   90.00
#
_symmetry.space_group_name_H-M   'P 1'
#
loop_
_entity.id
_entity.type
_entity.pdbx_description
1 polymer ?
#
loop_
_entity_poly.entity_id
_entity_poly.type
_entity_poly.pdbx_seq_one_letter_code
_entity_poly.pdbx_strand_id
1 'polypeptide(L)'
;VGFLALAYPDAKFFYSKRDARATCWSNYETAFAEGNFYSHRLEDIVDHYNRCTRLMQFWVDLFPSQIYTFDYEKFVSSPTIYGPDLFNFLNLDWSPFYLEVSRSTTEVTTASQFQVKEKIYSGSSDQWKNFILRIGTRFSNLIE
;
A
#
# COMPACT_ATOMS: atom_id res chain seq x y z
N VAL A 1 -3.74 -15.34 -0.42
CA VAL A 1 -2.81 -15.58 0.71
C VAL A 1 -2.91 -17.03 1.15
N GLY A 2 -4.08 -17.53 1.64
CA GLY A 2 -4.21 -18.83 2.30
C GLY A 2 -3.58 -20.01 1.54
N PHE A 3 -3.92 -20.23 0.27
CA PHE A 3 -3.33 -21.32 -0.52
C PHE A 3 -1.81 -21.21 -0.66
N LEU A 4 -1.29 -19.98 -0.80
CA LEU A 4 0.16 -19.77 -0.90
C LEU A 4 0.84 -20.04 0.43
N ALA A 5 0.25 -19.65 1.55
CA ALA A 5 0.79 -19.89 2.87
C ALA A 5 0.85 -21.39 3.21
N LEU A 6 -0.16 -22.15 2.76
CA LEU A 6 -0.17 -23.61 2.93
C LEU A 6 0.82 -24.31 1.99
N ALA A 7 0.94 -23.85 0.74
CA ALA A 7 1.84 -24.46 -0.25
C ALA A 7 3.32 -24.13 0.03
N TYR A 8 3.58 -22.98 0.64
CA TYR A 8 4.93 -22.46 0.94
C TYR A 8 5.00 -22.02 2.40
N PRO A 9 5.18 -22.94 3.36
CA PRO A 9 5.16 -22.62 4.80
C PRO A 9 6.22 -21.60 5.24
N ASP A 10 7.34 -21.55 4.51
CA ASP A 10 8.45 -20.61 4.80
C ASP A 10 8.32 -19.27 4.08
N ALA A 11 7.28 -19.10 3.24
CA ALA A 11 7.08 -17.83 2.53
C ALA A 11 6.73 -16.70 3.47
N LYS A 12 7.31 -15.53 3.19
CA LYS A 12 6.98 -14.28 3.85
C LYS A 12 6.10 -13.43 2.93
N PHE A 13 5.02 -12.92 3.48
CA PHE A 13 4.08 -12.05 2.77
C PHE A 13 4.22 -10.63 3.27
N PHE A 14 4.20 -9.70 2.36
CA PHE A 14 4.26 -8.29 2.64
C PHE A 14 2.90 -7.66 2.34
N TYR A 15 2.24 -7.11 3.36
CA TYR A 15 1.00 -6.38 3.23
C TYR A 15 1.26 -4.88 3.39
N SER A 16 1.30 -4.14 2.29
CA SER A 16 1.43 -2.68 2.32
C SER A 16 0.10 -2.04 2.66
N LYS A 17 0.04 -1.40 3.83
CA LYS A 17 -1.10 -0.60 4.30
C LYS A 17 -0.74 0.87 4.15
N ARG A 18 -1.62 1.63 3.50
CA ARG A 18 -1.54 3.08 3.31
C ARG A 18 -2.82 3.73 3.83
N ASP A 19 -2.78 5.04 4.12
CA ASP A 19 -3.99 5.81 4.47
C ASP A 19 -5.17 5.42 3.58
N ALA A 20 -6.28 5.08 4.21
CA ALA A 20 -7.45 4.52 3.53
C ALA A 20 -8.07 5.52 2.54
N ARG A 21 -8.14 6.82 2.92
CA ARG A 21 -8.70 7.90 2.09
C ARG A 21 -7.79 8.17 0.90
N ALA A 22 -6.48 8.20 1.13
CA ALA A 22 -5.48 8.37 0.07
C ALA A 22 -5.53 7.21 -0.93
N THR A 23 -5.68 5.98 -0.45
CA THR A 23 -5.79 4.79 -1.29
C THR A 23 -7.05 4.84 -2.14
N CYS A 24 -8.21 5.13 -1.55
CA CYS A 24 -9.48 5.23 -2.27
C CYS A 24 -9.45 6.38 -3.29
N TRP A 25 -8.91 7.53 -2.91
CA TRP A 25 -8.79 8.68 -3.79
C TRP A 25 -7.88 8.39 -4.98
N SER A 26 -6.70 7.84 -4.74
CA SER A 26 -5.76 7.46 -5.79
C SER A 26 -6.35 6.45 -6.78
N ASN A 27 -7.14 5.49 -6.31
CA ASN A 27 -7.88 4.57 -7.18
C ASN A 27 -8.92 5.29 -8.03
N TYR A 28 -9.61 6.29 -7.48
CA TYR A 28 -10.62 7.06 -8.20
C TYR A 28 -10.02 7.95 -9.30
N GLU A 29 -8.86 8.57 -9.03
CA GLU A 29 -8.16 9.42 -10.01
C GLU A 29 -7.47 8.61 -11.12
N THR A 30 -7.17 7.34 -10.87
CA THR A 30 -6.44 6.51 -11.83
C THR A 30 -7.37 5.97 -12.90
N ALA A 31 -7.12 6.30 -14.16
CA ALA A 31 -7.81 5.68 -15.31
C ALA A 31 -7.23 4.28 -15.55
N PHE A 32 -7.90 3.26 -15.02
CA PHE A 32 -7.51 1.87 -15.30
C PHE A 32 -8.03 1.44 -16.68
N ALA A 33 -7.15 0.83 -17.48
CA ALA A 33 -7.51 0.39 -18.84
C ALA A 33 -8.53 -0.75 -18.83
N GLU A 34 -8.39 -1.73 -17.91
CA GLU A 34 -9.27 -2.90 -17.80
C GLU A 34 -9.32 -3.46 -16.36
N GLY A 35 -10.38 -4.18 -16.04
CA GLY A 35 -10.45 -5.07 -14.86
C GLY A 35 -10.90 -4.42 -13.54
N ASN A 36 -10.87 -3.10 -13.42
CA ASN A 36 -11.20 -2.39 -12.18
C ASN A 36 -12.54 -1.64 -12.25
N PHE A 37 -13.61 -2.35 -12.58
CA PHE A 37 -14.95 -1.76 -12.75
C PHE A 37 -15.47 -1.02 -11.51
N TYR A 38 -14.99 -1.37 -10.31
CA TYR A 38 -15.31 -0.69 -9.05
C TYR A 38 -14.69 0.72 -8.94
N SER A 39 -13.67 1.05 -9.76
CA SER A 39 -12.95 2.34 -9.66
C SER A 39 -13.70 3.55 -10.23
N HIS A 40 -14.87 3.36 -10.82
CA HIS A 40 -15.66 4.44 -11.43
C HIS A 40 -16.50 5.25 -10.43
N ARG A 41 -16.72 4.72 -9.21
CA ARG A 41 -17.50 5.40 -8.17
C ARG A 41 -16.79 5.29 -6.84
N LEU A 42 -16.71 6.40 -6.09
CA LEU A 42 -16.06 6.41 -4.78
C LEU A 42 -16.69 5.43 -3.78
N GLU A 43 -18.00 5.28 -3.82
CA GLU A 43 -18.73 4.37 -2.94
C GLU A 43 -18.33 2.90 -3.19
N ASP A 44 -18.19 2.51 -4.45
CA ASP A 44 -17.79 1.15 -4.85
C ASP A 44 -16.31 0.90 -4.48
N ILE A 45 -15.46 1.92 -4.59
CA ILE A 45 -14.06 1.86 -4.14
C ILE A 45 -13.99 1.65 -2.63
N VAL A 46 -14.76 2.42 -1.85
CA VAL A 46 -14.83 2.29 -0.39
C VAL A 46 -15.28 0.89 0.02
N ASP A 47 -16.32 0.38 -0.61
CA ASP A 47 -16.80 -0.99 -0.36
C ASP A 47 -15.73 -2.04 -0.67
N HIS A 48 -15.07 -1.90 -1.82
CA HIS A 48 -13.99 -2.80 -2.23
C HIS A 48 -12.81 -2.74 -1.25
N TYR A 49 -12.37 -1.54 -0.88
CA TYR A 49 -11.31 -1.32 0.10
C TYR A 49 -11.64 -1.99 1.44
N ASN A 50 -12.84 -1.76 1.96
CA ASN A 50 -13.28 -2.33 3.23
C ASN A 50 -13.29 -3.87 3.21
N ARG A 51 -13.74 -4.48 2.10
CA ARG A 51 -13.70 -5.95 1.93
C ARG A 51 -12.28 -6.48 1.89
N CYS A 52 -11.39 -5.83 1.14
CA CYS A 52 -9.98 -6.20 1.08
C CYS A 52 -9.30 -6.07 2.44
N THR A 53 -9.55 -4.98 3.17
CA THR A 53 -8.97 -4.77 4.50
C THR A 53 -9.42 -5.82 5.50
N ARG A 54 -10.73 -6.16 5.54
CA ARG A 54 -11.24 -7.24 6.40
C ARG A 54 -10.64 -8.60 6.06
N LEU A 55 -10.53 -8.90 4.76
CA LEU A 55 -9.91 -10.15 4.31
C LEU A 55 -8.43 -10.21 4.67
N MET A 56 -7.70 -9.11 4.51
CA MET A 56 -6.29 -9.07 4.90
C MET A 56 -6.10 -9.17 6.41
N GLN A 57 -6.98 -8.54 7.21
CA GLN A 57 -6.94 -8.70 8.67
C GLN A 57 -7.14 -10.17 9.07
N PHE A 58 -8.12 -10.86 8.47
CA PHE A 58 -8.32 -12.30 8.69
C PHE A 58 -7.05 -13.12 8.39
N TRP A 59 -6.34 -12.80 7.30
CA TRP A 59 -5.10 -13.50 6.96
C TRP A 59 -3.94 -13.17 7.92
N VAL A 60 -3.83 -11.92 8.35
CA VAL A 60 -2.83 -11.49 9.34
C VAL A 60 -3.04 -12.23 10.67
N ASP A 61 -4.30 -12.34 11.11
CA ASP A 61 -4.63 -13.05 12.35
C ASP A 61 -4.37 -14.56 12.26
N LEU A 62 -4.56 -15.14 11.07
CA LEU A 62 -4.36 -16.57 10.84
C LEU A 62 -2.87 -16.95 10.63
N PHE A 63 -2.09 -16.07 10.01
CA PHE A 63 -0.68 -16.30 9.68
C PHE A 63 0.24 -15.19 10.19
N PRO A 64 0.25 -14.90 11.51
CA PRO A 64 0.96 -13.72 12.07
C PRO A 64 2.48 -13.78 11.90
N SER A 65 3.07 -14.99 11.80
CA SER A 65 4.51 -15.16 11.58
C SER A 65 4.94 -15.05 10.12
N GLN A 66 3.99 -15.14 9.19
CA GLN A 66 4.26 -15.11 7.76
C GLN A 66 3.89 -13.78 7.10
N ILE A 67 3.04 -12.96 7.73
CA ILE A 67 2.55 -11.71 7.14
C ILE A 67 3.10 -10.51 7.92
N TYR A 68 3.87 -9.67 7.23
CA TYR A 68 4.31 -8.38 7.75
C TYR A 68 3.38 -7.28 7.26
N THR A 69 2.75 -6.56 8.18
CA THR A 69 1.95 -5.38 7.84
C THR A 69 2.87 -4.16 7.81
N PHE A 70 3.08 -3.65 6.62
CA PHE A 70 3.93 -2.49 6.37
C PHE A 70 3.08 -1.22 6.36
N ASP A 71 3.38 -0.31 7.28
CA ASP A 71 2.75 0.99 7.37
C ASP A 71 3.52 1.99 6.48
N TYR A 72 2.92 2.33 5.35
CA TYR A 72 3.54 3.20 4.36
C TYR A 72 3.87 4.59 4.92
N GLU A 73 2.95 5.20 5.68
CA GLU A 73 3.12 6.54 6.23
C GLU A 73 4.27 6.58 7.24
N LYS A 74 4.36 5.59 8.11
CA LYS A 74 5.47 5.47 9.05
C LYS A 74 6.80 5.29 8.31
N PHE A 75 6.83 4.39 7.34
CA PHE A 75 8.05 4.17 6.57
C PHE A 75 8.51 5.44 5.85
N VAL A 76 7.62 6.14 5.15
CA VAL A 76 7.94 7.37 4.42
C VAL A 76 8.41 8.49 5.36
N SER A 77 7.83 8.57 6.56
CA SER A 77 8.24 9.58 7.55
C SER A 77 9.63 9.31 8.14
N SER A 78 10.00 8.06 8.31
CA SER A 78 11.26 7.66 8.95
C SER A 78 11.81 6.33 8.41
N PRO A 79 12.29 6.29 7.15
CA PRO A 79 12.68 5.04 6.48
C PRO A 79 13.83 4.31 7.18
N THR A 80 14.73 5.05 7.79
CA THR A 80 15.89 4.48 8.52
C THR A 80 15.50 3.82 9.85
N ILE A 81 14.32 4.16 10.39
CA ILE A 81 13.78 3.55 11.61
C ILE A 81 12.97 2.30 11.26
N TYR A 82 12.06 2.40 10.28
CA TYR A 82 11.14 1.31 9.97
C TYR A 82 11.66 0.32 8.91
N GLY A 83 12.68 0.68 8.15
CA GLY A 83 13.32 -0.23 7.19
C GLY A 83 13.98 -1.45 7.85
N PRO A 84 14.76 -1.30 8.93
CA PRO A 84 15.34 -2.44 9.64
C PRO A 84 14.34 -3.51 10.07
N ASP A 85 13.15 -3.11 10.56
CA ASP A 85 12.11 -4.05 11.00
C ASP A 85 11.61 -4.94 9.88
N LEU A 86 11.36 -4.34 8.69
CA LEU A 86 10.97 -5.08 7.50
C LEU A 86 12.06 -6.06 7.07
N PHE A 87 13.31 -5.62 7.01
CA PHE A 87 14.43 -6.45 6.58
C PHE A 87 14.70 -7.60 7.57
N ASN A 88 14.57 -7.32 8.87
CA ASN A 88 14.66 -8.36 9.90
C ASN A 88 13.55 -9.41 9.73
N PHE A 89 12.30 -9.00 9.46
CA PHE A 89 11.21 -9.93 9.18
C PHE A 89 11.52 -10.84 7.97
N LEU A 90 12.16 -10.28 6.94
CA LEU A 90 12.53 -11.00 5.71
C LEU A 90 13.80 -11.85 5.88
N ASN A 91 14.48 -11.80 7.03
CA ASN A 91 15.80 -12.40 7.27
C ASN A 91 16.87 -11.85 6.31
N LEU A 92 16.83 -10.55 6.03
CA LEU A 92 17.77 -9.83 5.15
C LEU A 92 18.53 -8.77 5.95
N ASP A 93 19.76 -8.49 5.52
CA ASP A 93 20.54 -7.41 6.10
C ASP A 93 20.05 -6.06 5.62
N TRP A 94 19.81 -5.15 6.56
CA TRP A 94 19.44 -3.77 6.25
C TRP A 94 20.68 -2.94 5.88
N SER A 95 20.52 -2.09 4.86
CA SER A 95 21.48 -1.04 4.54
C SER A 95 20.76 0.25 4.16
N PRO A 96 21.18 1.42 4.71
CA PRO A 96 20.66 2.73 4.29
C PRO A 96 20.82 3.00 2.78
N PHE A 97 21.77 2.32 2.13
CA PHE A 97 22.00 2.39 0.70
C PHE A 97 20.75 2.04 -0.14
N TYR A 98 19.87 1.19 0.38
CA TYR A 98 18.63 0.83 -0.30
C TYR A 98 17.62 2.00 -0.43
N LEU A 99 17.83 3.08 0.31
CA LEU A 99 17.02 4.30 0.18
C LEU A 99 17.50 5.23 -0.95
N GLU A 100 18.65 4.94 -1.56
CA GLU A 100 19.21 5.72 -2.66
C GLU A 100 18.60 5.30 -4.00
N VAL A 101 17.32 5.59 -4.21
CA VAL A 101 16.52 5.16 -5.39
C VAL A 101 17.05 5.75 -6.71
N SER A 102 17.77 6.88 -6.66
CA SER A 102 18.26 7.61 -7.85
C SER A 102 19.25 6.81 -8.73
N ARG A 103 19.70 5.65 -8.26
CA ARG A 103 20.66 4.79 -8.98
C ARG A 103 20.02 3.63 -9.75
N SER A 104 18.71 3.43 -9.65
CA SER A 104 18.03 2.35 -10.37
C SER A 104 17.90 2.70 -11.85
N THR A 105 18.50 1.89 -12.71
CA THR A 105 18.36 1.96 -14.18
C THR A 105 17.20 1.13 -14.71
N THR A 106 16.41 0.51 -13.80
CA THR A 106 15.33 -0.39 -14.18
C THR A 106 14.19 0.37 -14.86
N GLU A 107 13.78 -0.09 -16.04
CA GLU A 107 12.59 0.41 -16.71
C GLU A 107 11.33 -0.02 -15.94
N VAL A 108 10.51 0.96 -15.60
CA VAL A 108 9.22 0.75 -14.95
C VAL A 108 8.12 0.99 -15.98
N THR A 109 7.26 0.01 -16.19
CA THR A 109 6.19 0.03 -17.22
C THR A 109 4.79 0.24 -16.64
N THR A 110 4.67 0.65 -15.38
CA THR A 110 3.38 0.85 -14.69
C THR A 110 2.93 2.31 -14.69
N ALA A 111 1.66 2.57 -14.33
CA ALA A 111 1.12 3.92 -14.19
C ALA A 111 1.93 4.81 -13.21
N SER A 112 2.70 4.21 -12.30
CA SER A 112 3.58 4.90 -11.35
C SER A 112 5.00 5.14 -11.88
N GLN A 113 5.24 4.98 -13.17
CA GLN A 113 6.56 5.04 -13.80
C GLN A 113 7.38 6.28 -13.43
N PHE A 114 6.73 7.44 -13.35
CA PHE A 114 7.40 8.70 -12.99
C PHE A 114 7.68 8.80 -11.49
N GLN A 115 6.82 8.23 -10.65
CA GLN A 115 6.93 8.32 -9.19
C GLN A 115 8.05 7.43 -8.63
N VAL A 116 8.33 6.28 -9.26
CA VAL A 116 9.37 5.33 -8.79
C VAL A 116 10.77 5.92 -8.85
N LYS A 117 11.01 6.92 -9.69
CA LYS A 117 12.33 7.59 -9.85
C LYS A 117 12.50 8.79 -8.91
N GLU A 118 11.48 9.19 -8.20
CA GLU A 118 11.55 10.27 -7.23
C GLU A 118 12.06 9.80 -5.88
N LYS A 119 12.67 10.70 -5.12
CA LYS A 119 13.03 10.43 -3.73
C LYS A 119 11.77 10.12 -2.93
N ILE A 120 11.92 9.26 -1.92
CA ILE A 120 10.84 9.01 -0.95
C ILE A 120 10.39 10.36 -0.37
N TYR A 121 9.13 10.74 -0.57
CA TYR A 121 8.56 12.00 -0.10
C TYR A 121 7.27 11.76 0.69
N SER A 122 7.05 12.57 1.71
CA SER A 122 5.80 12.63 2.45
C SER A 122 4.81 13.58 1.73
N GLY A 123 3.52 13.28 1.75
CA GLY A 123 2.48 14.17 1.22
C GLY A 123 1.58 13.55 0.15
N SER A 124 1.98 12.42 -0.46
CA SER A 124 1.10 11.68 -1.39
C SER A 124 -0.20 11.20 -0.71
N SER A 125 -0.19 10.99 0.60
CA SER A 125 -1.36 10.58 1.38
C SER A 125 -2.30 11.74 1.73
N ASP A 126 -1.94 12.98 1.44
CA ASP A 126 -2.75 14.16 1.77
C ASP A 126 -3.49 14.79 0.57
N GLN A 127 -3.25 14.31 -0.64
CA GLN A 127 -3.81 14.89 -1.87
C GLN A 127 -5.35 14.92 -1.89
N TRP A 128 -6.01 13.89 -1.35
CA TRP A 128 -7.47 13.82 -1.26
C TRP A 128 -8.08 14.99 -0.46
N LYS A 129 -7.33 15.62 0.46
CA LYS A 129 -7.79 16.75 1.27
C LYS A 129 -8.16 17.96 0.44
N ASN A 130 -7.53 18.14 -0.72
CA ASN A 130 -7.85 19.22 -1.66
C ASN A 130 -9.24 19.06 -2.30
N PHE A 131 -9.83 17.86 -2.20
CA PHE A 131 -11.11 17.52 -2.81
C PHE A 131 -12.21 17.21 -1.79
N ILE A 132 -11.98 17.52 -0.51
CA ILE A 132 -12.88 17.16 0.60
C ILE A 132 -14.34 17.59 0.38
N LEU A 133 -14.56 18.76 -0.23
CA LEU A 133 -15.89 19.26 -0.56
C LEU A 133 -16.60 18.41 -1.62
N ARG A 134 -15.86 17.83 -2.56
CA ARG A 134 -16.39 16.95 -3.61
C ARG A 134 -16.61 15.52 -3.09
N ILE A 135 -15.73 15.07 -2.20
CA ILE A 135 -15.82 13.75 -1.56
C ILE A 135 -17.06 13.70 -0.65
N GLY A 136 -17.31 14.78 0.13
CA GLY A 136 -18.45 14.87 1.03
C GLY A 136 -18.43 13.71 2.04
N THR A 137 -19.57 13.02 2.18
CA THR A 137 -19.75 11.90 3.12
C THR A 137 -19.33 10.53 2.57
N ARG A 138 -18.76 10.44 1.36
CA ARG A 138 -18.46 9.15 0.70
C ARG A 138 -17.42 8.32 1.46
N PHE A 139 -16.60 8.95 2.29
CA PHE A 139 -15.63 8.26 3.15
C PHE A 139 -16.16 7.95 4.56
N SER A 140 -17.44 8.23 4.86
CA SER A 140 -17.99 8.02 6.21
C SER A 140 -17.96 6.56 6.67
N ASN A 141 -18.06 5.62 5.74
CA ASN A 141 -18.06 4.18 6.01
C ASN A 141 -16.68 3.51 5.84
N LEU A 142 -15.63 4.30 5.60
CA LEU A 142 -14.29 3.79 5.38
C LEU A 142 -13.70 3.28 6.70
N ILE A 143 -13.20 2.06 6.71
CA ILE A 143 -12.48 1.50 7.86
C ILE A 143 -11.00 1.87 7.78
N GLU A 144 -10.39 2.18 8.94
CA GLU A 144 -8.98 2.58 9.05
C GLU A 144 -8.10 1.40 9.50
#